data_5d80ca6ed6913cddc4942a3e1220d7b0
#
_entry.id   5d80ca6ed6913cddc4942a3e1220d7b0
#
_cell.length_a   1.000
_cell.length_b   1.000
_cell.length_c   1.000
_cell.angle_alpha   90.00
_cell.angle_beta   90.00
_cell.angle_gamma   90.00
#
_symmetry.space_group_name_H-M   'P 1'
#
loop_
_entity.id
_entity.type
_entity.pdbx_description
1 polymer ?
#
loop_
_entity_poly.entity_id
_entity_poly.type
_entity_poly.pdbx_seq_one_letter_code
_entity_poly.pdbx_strand_id
1 'polypeptide(L)'
;IGDGKKLMRAASGSNKPVLVYKAGTTSQGARAASSHTAGMANNNLVFESACRQAGIVRLKSVTELYSMPKIFVSMPVLKGNRVVIVTNTGAFGTILTDLLVNSGMNPVVLSDKMQAAIVNTATVFNAANPIDLGPGIDGEAFLSVFRLLLESDEVDGLVLAINVWQQSIIDAIIRLTDLCREYGKPAAIYTPNSIERVLHVRRNFGIPAFETPEEAVRALVVSHRYHVIQSKKSVNGSRNTMMRDKKFTGDKPVGADDTMIPGMVESVDQAIE
;
A
#
# COMPACT_ATOMS: atom_id res chain seq x y z
N ILE A 1 24.60 -3.57 -5.57
CA ILE A 1 24.49 -2.12 -5.23
C ILE A 1 25.86 -1.66 -4.78
N GLY A 2 26.52 -0.82 -5.57
CA GLY A 2 27.88 -0.37 -5.29
C GLY A 2 27.97 0.59 -4.09
N ASP A 3 26.96 1.46 -3.87
CA ASP A 3 26.92 2.38 -2.73
C ASP A 3 25.51 2.39 -2.10
N GLY A 4 25.36 1.64 -1.02
CA GLY A 4 24.10 1.54 -0.28
C GLY A 4 23.71 2.85 0.42
N LYS A 5 24.68 3.65 0.89
CA LYS A 5 24.41 4.94 1.53
C LYS A 5 23.88 5.97 0.53
N LYS A 6 24.40 5.97 -0.70
CA LYS A 6 23.92 6.81 -1.79
C LYS A 6 22.50 6.45 -2.18
N LEU A 7 22.20 5.14 -2.33
CA LEU A 7 20.84 4.66 -2.58
C LEU A 7 19.86 5.10 -1.48
N MET A 8 20.25 4.90 -0.21
CA MET A 8 19.39 5.29 0.92
C MET A 8 19.13 6.80 0.94
N ARG A 9 20.14 7.63 0.72
CA ARG A 9 20.00 9.09 0.66
C ARG A 9 19.07 9.52 -0.47
N ALA A 10 19.25 8.98 -1.68
CA ALA A 10 18.40 9.27 -2.84
C ALA A 10 16.95 8.87 -2.58
N ALA A 11 16.71 7.67 -2.03
CA ALA A 11 15.37 7.20 -1.73
C ALA A 11 14.70 7.99 -0.59
N SER A 12 15.47 8.36 0.44
CA SER A 12 14.95 9.16 1.55
C SER A 12 14.54 10.57 1.13
N GLY A 13 15.24 11.17 0.17
CA GLY A 13 14.93 12.48 -0.39
C GLY A 13 13.88 12.47 -1.51
N SER A 14 13.39 11.30 -1.92
CA SER A 14 12.42 11.20 -2.99
C SER A 14 11.00 11.48 -2.48
N ASN A 15 10.26 12.35 -3.20
CA ASN A 15 8.82 12.57 -3.02
C ASN A 15 7.97 11.54 -3.77
N LYS A 16 8.61 10.65 -4.55
CA LYS A 16 7.94 9.59 -5.29
C LYS A 16 8.20 8.24 -4.64
N PRO A 17 7.29 7.27 -4.76
CA PRO A 17 7.52 5.90 -4.29
C PRO A 17 8.74 5.28 -4.94
N VAL A 18 9.64 4.74 -4.13
CA VAL A 18 10.79 3.96 -4.59
C VAL A 18 10.48 2.48 -4.33
N LEU A 19 10.30 1.74 -5.41
CA LEU A 19 9.97 0.32 -5.39
C LEU A 19 11.20 -0.48 -5.84
N VAL A 20 11.57 -1.51 -5.07
CA VAL A 20 12.77 -2.31 -5.38
C VAL A 20 12.46 -3.80 -5.28
N TYR A 21 12.82 -4.53 -6.32
CA TYR A 21 12.95 -5.98 -6.30
C TYR A 21 14.42 -6.37 -6.21
N LYS A 22 14.76 -7.31 -5.33
CA LYS A 22 16.12 -7.84 -5.20
C LYS A 22 16.13 -9.34 -5.44
N ALA A 23 16.87 -9.79 -6.45
CA ALA A 23 17.21 -11.19 -6.65
C ALA A 23 18.34 -11.62 -5.70
N GLY A 24 18.63 -12.91 -5.64
CA GLY A 24 19.70 -13.46 -4.81
C GLY A 24 19.42 -13.35 -3.31
N THR A 25 18.18 -13.64 -2.89
CA THR A 25 17.77 -13.58 -1.48
C THR A 25 18.00 -14.90 -0.72
N THR A 26 18.21 -16.01 -1.44
CA THR A 26 18.58 -17.32 -0.90
C THR A 26 20.07 -17.55 -1.06
N SER A 27 20.64 -18.51 -0.32
CA SER A 27 22.06 -18.88 -0.44
C SER A 27 22.43 -19.34 -1.86
N GLN A 28 21.55 -20.11 -2.50
CA GLN A 28 21.74 -20.58 -3.88
C GLN A 28 21.65 -19.42 -4.88
N GLY A 29 20.62 -18.58 -4.75
CA GLY A 29 20.44 -17.39 -5.60
C GLY A 29 21.59 -16.39 -5.43
N ALA A 30 22.13 -16.24 -4.23
CA ALA A 30 23.29 -15.39 -3.95
C ALA A 30 24.55 -15.90 -4.65
N ARG A 31 24.81 -17.23 -4.64
CA ARG A 31 25.90 -17.85 -5.40
C ARG A 31 25.75 -17.64 -6.91
N ALA A 32 24.53 -17.83 -7.43
CA ALA A 32 24.27 -17.58 -8.85
C ALA A 32 24.51 -16.09 -9.21
N ALA A 33 24.07 -15.15 -8.38
CA ALA A 33 24.28 -13.72 -8.61
C ALA A 33 25.76 -13.32 -8.58
N SER A 34 26.58 -13.91 -7.70
CA SER A 34 28.02 -13.62 -7.61
C SER A 34 28.80 -14.03 -8.84
N SER A 35 28.41 -15.10 -9.53
CA SER A 35 29.03 -15.54 -10.78
C SER A 35 28.79 -14.59 -11.98
N HIS A 36 27.70 -13.80 -11.92
CA HIS A 36 27.33 -12.92 -13.02
C HIS A 36 27.70 -11.45 -12.81
N THR A 37 27.85 -10.98 -11.58
CA THR A 37 27.95 -9.55 -11.29
C THR A 37 29.24 -9.13 -10.57
N ALA A 38 30.16 -10.07 -10.29
CA ALA A 38 31.35 -9.84 -9.45
C ALA A 38 31.08 -9.13 -8.09
N GLY A 39 29.81 -8.93 -7.77
CA GLY A 39 29.38 -8.28 -6.55
C GLY A 39 29.20 -9.27 -5.41
N MET A 40 29.73 -8.97 -4.23
CA MET A 40 29.45 -9.76 -3.04
C MET A 40 27.93 -9.84 -2.79
N ALA A 41 27.44 -11.04 -2.51
CA ALA A 41 26.07 -11.26 -2.10
C ALA A 41 25.82 -10.53 -0.78
N ASN A 42 25.08 -9.42 -0.84
CA ASN A 42 24.74 -8.64 0.34
C ASN A 42 23.74 -9.41 1.22
N ASN A 43 23.93 -9.37 2.53
CA ASN A 43 22.99 -9.92 3.50
C ASN A 43 21.57 -9.37 3.27
N ASN A 44 20.60 -10.27 3.10
CA ASN A 44 19.22 -9.92 2.80
C ASN A 44 18.56 -9.16 3.94
N LEU A 45 18.89 -9.46 5.21
CA LEU A 45 18.36 -8.77 6.39
C LEU A 45 18.85 -7.32 6.47
N VAL A 46 20.16 -7.10 6.16
CA VAL A 46 20.73 -5.75 6.09
C VAL A 46 20.05 -4.94 4.98
N PHE A 47 19.86 -5.53 3.81
CA PHE A 47 19.15 -4.86 2.72
C PHE A 47 17.70 -4.53 3.07
N GLU A 48 16.96 -5.45 3.71
CA GLU A 48 15.59 -5.21 4.18
C GLU A 48 15.54 -4.04 5.19
N SER A 49 16.48 -4.02 6.13
CA SER A 49 16.58 -2.93 7.13
C SER A 49 16.89 -1.59 6.47
N ALA A 50 17.82 -1.56 5.51
CA ALA A 50 18.15 -0.36 4.74
C ALA A 50 16.94 0.15 3.92
N CYS A 51 16.19 -0.74 3.30
CA CYS A 51 14.95 -0.39 2.59
C CYS A 51 13.93 0.26 3.53
N ARG A 52 13.69 -0.33 4.72
CA ARG A 52 12.77 0.23 5.71
C ARG A 52 13.21 1.62 6.19
N GLN A 53 14.50 1.80 6.48
CA GLN A 53 15.05 3.09 6.92
C GLN A 53 14.98 4.17 5.84
N ALA A 54 15.28 3.79 4.59
CA ALA A 54 15.27 4.71 3.46
C ALA A 54 13.87 4.99 2.89
N GLY A 55 12.83 4.27 3.35
CA GLY A 55 11.47 4.41 2.82
C GLY A 55 11.25 3.76 1.46
N ILE A 56 12.04 2.75 1.17
CA ILE A 56 11.92 1.94 -0.03
C ILE A 56 10.91 0.82 0.21
N VAL A 57 9.94 0.67 -0.68
CA VAL A 57 9.01 -0.46 -0.65
C VAL A 57 9.62 -1.62 -1.43
N ARG A 58 9.81 -2.72 -0.72
CA ARG A 58 10.36 -3.93 -1.31
C ARG A 58 9.28 -4.77 -1.98
N LEU A 59 9.52 -5.14 -3.23
CA LEU A 59 8.67 -6.01 -4.03
C LEU A 59 9.08 -7.47 -3.87
N LYS A 60 8.13 -8.39 -4.06
CA LYS A 60 8.31 -9.83 -3.85
C LYS A 60 8.69 -10.60 -5.12
N SER A 61 8.37 -10.06 -6.30
CA SER A 61 8.62 -10.70 -7.58
C SER A 61 8.98 -9.70 -8.68
N VAL A 62 9.53 -10.20 -9.79
CA VAL A 62 9.78 -9.40 -10.99
C VAL A 62 8.47 -8.88 -11.58
N THR A 63 7.40 -9.67 -11.55
CA THR A 63 6.07 -9.27 -12.03
C THR A 63 5.59 -8.01 -11.29
N GLU A 64 5.84 -7.91 -9.98
CA GLU A 64 5.48 -6.73 -9.21
C GLU A 64 6.18 -5.44 -9.67
N LEU A 65 7.36 -5.51 -10.33
CA LEU A 65 8.00 -4.32 -10.92
C LEU A 65 7.18 -3.70 -12.05
N TYR A 66 6.38 -4.50 -12.73
CA TYR A 66 5.54 -4.05 -13.85
C TYR A 66 4.11 -3.74 -13.42
N SER A 67 3.59 -4.46 -12.42
CA SER A 67 2.19 -4.32 -11.99
C SER A 67 2.00 -3.28 -10.88
N MET A 68 2.85 -3.21 -9.87
CA MET A 68 2.65 -2.34 -8.71
C MET A 68 2.78 -0.84 -8.97
N PRO A 69 3.65 -0.34 -9.88
CA PRO A 69 3.70 1.10 -10.16
C PRO A 69 2.38 1.70 -10.63
N LYS A 70 1.51 0.90 -11.25
CA LYS A 70 0.21 1.35 -11.80
C LYS A 70 -0.65 2.06 -10.74
N ILE A 71 -0.69 1.52 -9.50
CA ILE A 71 -1.52 2.10 -8.43
C ILE A 71 -1.05 3.52 -8.06
N PHE A 72 0.26 3.77 -8.04
CA PHE A 72 0.82 5.07 -7.67
C PHE A 72 0.70 6.14 -8.77
N VAL A 73 0.58 5.72 -10.02
CA VAL A 73 0.41 6.64 -11.15
C VAL A 73 -1.03 7.13 -11.25
N SER A 74 -1.98 6.24 -10.98
CA SER A 74 -3.39 6.49 -11.29
C SER A 74 -4.23 6.83 -10.06
N MET A 75 -3.82 6.39 -8.87
CA MET A 75 -4.63 6.45 -7.65
C MET A 75 -3.92 7.16 -6.51
N PRO A 76 -4.66 7.76 -5.57
CA PRO A 76 -4.12 8.23 -4.30
C PRO A 76 -3.54 7.06 -3.49
N VAL A 77 -2.68 7.39 -2.52
CA VAL A 77 -2.07 6.40 -1.63
C VAL A 77 -3.08 5.93 -0.59
N LEU A 78 -3.16 4.62 -0.37
CA LEU A 78 -4.01 4.01 0.66
C LEU A 78 -3.51 4.36 2.07
N LYS A 79 -4.26 5.15 2.81
CA LYS A 79 -3.85 5.66 4.14
C LYS A 79 -4.19 4.72 5.29
N GLY A 80 -5.27 3.96 5.20
CA GLY A 80 -5.70 2.98 6.20
C GLY A 80 -5.78 1.57 5.61
N ASN A 81 -6.33 0.63 6.37
CA ASN A 81 -6.44 -0.78 5.93
C ASN A 81 -7.88 -1.27 5.79
N ARG A 82 -8.89 -0.40 5.98
CA ARG A 82 -10.31 -0.74 5.86
C ARG A 82 -10.71 -0.72 4.39
N VAL A 83 -10.86 -1.89 3.81
CA VAL A 83 -11.11 -2.05 2.37
C VAL A 83 -12.50 -2.62 2.13
N VAL A 84 -13.24 -2.01 1.20
CA VAL A 84 -14.49 -2.56 0.68
C VAL A 84 -14.24 -3.27 -0.64
N ILE A 85 -14.83 -4.44 -0.75
CA ILE A 85 -14.86 -5.25 -1.97
C ILE A 85 -16.14 -4.94 -2.71
N VAL A 86 -16.02 -4.63 -4.00
CA VAL A 86 -17.19 -4.44 -4.86
C VAL A 86 -17.05 -5.33 -6.09
N THR A 87 -18.09 -6.08 -6.39
CA THR A 87 -18.12 -7.00 -7.53
C THR A 87 -19.46 -6.95 -8.25
N ASN A 88 -19.46 -7.33 -9.51
CA ASN A 88 -20.66 -7.70 -10.26
C ASN A 88 -20.69 -9.20 -10.60
N THR A 89 -19.87 -9.99 -9.88
CA THR A 89 -19.73 -11.44 -10.05
C THR A 89 -19.40 -12.06 -8.68
N GLY A 90 -20.40 -12.62 -8.00
CA GLY A 90 -20.31 -13.01 -6.58
C GLY A 90 -19.13 -13.89 -6.18
N ALA A 91 -18.66 -14.80 -7.06
CA ALA A 91 -17.52 -15.66 -6.77
C ALA A 91 -16.23 -14.88 -6.46
N PHE A 92 -16.01 -13.74 -7.12
CA PHE A 92 -14.83 -12.90 -6.84
C PHE A 92 -14.90 -12.16 -5.50
N GLY A 93 -16.10 -11.95 -4.97
CA GLY A 93 -16.26 -11.41 -3.62
C GLY A 93 -15.56 -12.27 -2.57
N THR A 94 -15.78 -13.59 -2.61
CA THR A 94 -15.13 -14.56 -1.70
C THR A 94 -13.63 -14.60 -1.92
N ILE A 95 -13.16 -14.68 -3.17
CA ILE A 95 -11.73 -14.72 -3.49
C ILE A 95 -11.01 -13.46 -2.97
N LEU A 96 -11.57 -12.27 -3.22
CA LEU A 96 -10.97 -11.02 -2.77
C LEU A 96 -10.99 -10.88 -1.24
N THR A 97 -12.00 -11.42 -0.56
CA THR A 97 -12.05 -11.44 0.91
C THR A 97 -10.88 -12.25 1.47
N ASP A 98 -10.66 -13.47 0.98
CA ASP A 98 -9.56 -14.32 1.42
C ASP A 98 -8.20 -13.66 1.14
N LEU A 99 -8.03 -13.08 -0.03
CA LEU A 99 -6.79 -12.38 -0.42
C LEU A 99 -6.51 -11.17 0.48
N LEU A 100 -7.51 -10.36 0.83
CA LEU A 100 -7.36 -9.22 1.73
C LEU A 100 -6.96 -9.67 3.13
N VAL A 101 -7.70 -10.62 3.72
CA VAL A 101 -7.42 -11.13 5.06
C VAL A 101 -6.03 -11.75 5.14
N ASN A 102 -5.65 -12.60 4.18
CA ASN A 102 -4.33 -13.22 4.11
C ASN A 102 -3.19 -12.20 3.89
N SER A 103 -3.52 -11.02 3.39
CA SER A 103 -2.56 -9.92 3.18
C SER A 103 -2.49 -8.94 4.37
N GLY A 104 -3.25 -9.17 5.44
CA GLY A 104 -3.32 -8.31 6.63
C GLY A 104 -4.12 -7.01 6.41
N MET A 105 -4.93 -6.96 5.37
CA MET A 105 -5.92 -5.90 5.16
C MET A 105 -7.23 -6.27 5.88
N ASN A 106 -8.06 -5.28 6.15
CA ASN A 106 -9.32 -5.46 6.85
C ASN A 106 -10.51 -5.28 5.88
N PRO A 107 -11.18 -6.35 5.44
CA PRO A 107 -12.49 -6.22 4.80
C PRO A 107 -13.47 -5.64 5.82
N VAL A 108 -13.73 -4.33 5.72
CA VAL A 108 -14.51 -3.61 6.74
C VAL A 108 -15.96 -4.09 6.79
N VAL A 109 -16.51 -4.23 7.97
CA VAL A 109 -17.95 -4.44 8.17
C VAL A 109 -18.63 -3.08 8.06
N LEU A 110 -19.48 -2.92 7.03
CA LEU A 110 -20.24 -1.70 6.80
C LEU A 110 -21.38 -1.57 7.80
N SER A 111 -21.62 -0.34 8.30
CA SER A 111 -22.75 -0.07 9.19
C SER A 111 -24.10 -0.35 8.52
N ASP A 112 -25.13 -0.65 9.30
CA ASP A 112 -26.50 -0.84 8.81
C ASP A 112 -27.00 0.40 8.04
N LYS A 113 -26.59 1.60 8.49
CA LYS A 113 -26.89 2.85 7.81
C LYS A 113 -26.29 2.88 6.39
N MET A 114 -25.04 2.46 6.24
CA MET A 114 -24.36 2.41 4.95
C MET A 114 -25.02 1.37 4.03
N GLN A 115 -25.30 0.18 4.54
CA GLN A 115 -25.97 -0.86 3.78
C GLN A 115 -27.36 -0.41 3.31
N ALA A 116 -28.15 0.23 4.16
CA ALA A 116 -29.44 0.81 3.80
C ALA A 116 -29.31 1.90 2.73
N ALA A 117 -28.30 2.77 2.83
CA ALA A 117 -28.03 3.79 1.82
C ALA A 117 -27.70 3.17 0.45
N ILE A 118 -26.91 2.09 0.41
CA ILE A 118 -26.59 1.36 -0.81
C ILE A 118 -27.85 0.79 -1.45
N VAL A 119 -28.70 0.10 -0.67
CA VAL A 119 -29.97 -0.50 -1.15
C VAL A 119 -30.94 0.57 -1.68
N ASN A 120 -30.97 1.74 -1.05
CA ASN A 120 -31.83 2.84 -1.52
C ASN A 120 -31.27 3.54 -2.78
N THR A 121 -29.99 3.38 -3.07
CA THR A 121 -29.31 4.01 -4.22
C THR A 121 -29.34 3.14 -5.47
N ALA A 122 -29.22 1.82 -5.30
CA ALA A 122 -29.17 0.89 -6.43
C ALA A 122 -29.76 -0.47 -6.04
N THR A 123 -30.31 -1.18 -7.03
CA THR A 123 -30.67 -2.58 -6.85
C THR A 123 -29.39 -3.42 -6.80
N VAL A 124 -29.09 -4.01 -5.67
CA VAL A 124 -27.89 -4.82 -5.44
C VAL A 124 -28.28 -6.21 -4.92
N PHE A 125 -27.46 -7.23 -5.22
CA PHE A 125 -27.65 -8.58 -4.70
C PHE A 125 -27.23 -8.70 -3.23
N ASN A 126 -26.19 -7.95 -2.84
CA ASN A 126 -25.73 -7.86 -1.46
C ASN A 126 -25.14 -6.49 -1.19
N ALA A 127 -25.60 -5.80 -0.14
CA ALA A 127 -25.09 -4.49 0.29
C ALA A 127 -24.03 -4.60 1.39
N ALA A 128 -23.87 -5.75 2.03
CA ALA A 128 -22.77 -5.99 2.95
C ALA A 128 -21.44 -6.18 2.18
N ASN A 129 -20.32 -5.99 2.88
CA ASN A 129 -19.01 -6.26 2.28
C ASN A 129 -18.71 -7.78 2.30
N PRO A 130 -18.49 -8.44 1.14
CA PRO A 130 -18.40 -7.92 -0.23
C PRO A 130 -19.74 -7.42 -0.79
N ILE A 131 -19.74 -6.23 -1.39
CA ILE A 131 -20.91 -5.70 -2.09
C ILE A 131 -21.03 -6.40 -3.45
N ASP A 132 -22.18 -7.04 -3.71
CA ASP A 132 -22.46 -7.63 -5.00
C ASP A 132 -23.53 -6.79 -5.74
N LEU A 133 -23.07 -6.07 -6.75
CA LEU A 133 -23.90 -5.19 -7.58
C LEU A 133 -24.76 -5.96 -8.60
N GLY A 134 -24.47 -7.26 -8.80
CA GLY A 134 -25.10 -8.06 -9.83
C GLY A 134 -24.65 -7.70 -11.26
N PRO A 135 -24.98 -8.56 -12.24
CA PRO A 135 -24.47 -8.44 -13.62
C PRO A 135 -25.15 -7.33 -14.44
N GLY A 136 -26.28 -6.80 -14.00
CA GLY A 136 -27.13 -5.88 -14.75
C GLY A 136 -27.10 -4.43 -14.28
N ILE A 137 -26.18 -4.05 -13.39
CA ILE A 137 -26.10 -2.67 -12.90
C ILE A 137 -25.72 -1.71 -14.01
N ASP A 138 -26.43 -0.58 -14.10
CA ASP A 138 -26.05 0.51 -15.00
C ASP A 138 -24.93 1.39 -14.44
N GLY A 139 -24.28 2.19 -15.31
CA GLY A 139 -23.12 2.98 -14.95
C GLY A 139 -23.41 4.09 -13.94
N GLU A 140 -24.60 4.70 -13.93
CA GLU A 140 -24.93 5.78 -12.99
C GLU A 140 -25.24 5.24 -11.59
N ALA A 141 -25.99 4.12 -11.50
CA ALA A 141 -26.21 3.43 -10.24
C ALA A 141 -24.90 2.93 -9.64
N PHE A 142 -24.00 2.37 -10.47
CA PHE A 142 -22.67 1.97 -10.13
C PHE A 142 -21.87 3.13 -9.47
N LEU A 143 -21.80 4.29 -10.14
CA LEU A 143 -21.11 5.47 -9.62
C LEU A 143 -21.72 6.02 -8.33
N SER A 144 -23.02 5.98 -8.21
CA SER A 144 -23.72 6.46 -7.02
C SER A 144 -23.36 5.64 -5.78
N VAL A 145 -23.25 4.31 -5.90
CA VAL A 145 -22.77 3.44 -4.82
C VAL A 145 -21.30 3.78 -4.47
N PHE A 146 -20.42 3.98 -5.46
CA PHE A 146 -19.03 4.34 -5.19
C PHE A 146 -18.88 5.69 -4.51
N ARG A 147 -19.70 6.67 -4.86
CA ARG A 147 -19.70 7.96 -4.19
C ARG A 147 -20.02 7.82 -2.71
N LEU A 148 -21.06 7.07 -2.35
CA LEU A 148 -21.39 6.78 -0.95
C LEU A 148 -20.21 6.15 -0.19
N LEU A 149 -19.53 5.17 -0.80
CA LEU A 149 -18.39 4.50 -0.17
C LEU A 149 -17.18 5.43 -0.01
N LEU A 150 -16.89 6.26 -1.02
CA LEU A 150 -15.76 7.17 -0.98
C LEU A 150 -15.98 8.36 -0.03
N GLU A 151 -17.22 8.81 0.15
CA GLU A 151 -17.59 9.84 1.13
C GLU A 151 -17.48 9.35 2.58
N SER A 152 -17.65 8.07 2.82
CA SER A 152 -17.75 7.48 4.16
C SER A 152 -16.42 7.38 4.88
N ASP A 153 -16.37 7.78 6.15
CA ASP A 153 -15.22 7.57 7.03
C ASP A 153 -15.00 6.11 7.44
N GLU A 154 -15.93 5.21 7.10
CA GLU A 154 -15.79 3.77 7.37
C GLU A 154 -14.78 3.10 6.41
N VAL A 155 -14.47 3.73 5.27
CA VAL A 155 -13.75 3.13 4.14
C VAL A 155 -12.45 3.89 3.88
N ASP A 156 -11.33 3.16 3.76
CA ASP A 156 -10.04 3.74 3.39
C ASP A 156 -9.69 3.51 1.91
N GLY A 157 -10.25 2.47 1.29
CA GLY A 157 -10.02 2.15 -0.11
C GLY A 157 -10.92 1.01 -0.61
N LEU A 158 -10.86 0.78 -1.91
CA LEU A 158 -11.72 -0.17 -2.60
C LEU A 158 -10.89 -1.20 -3.38
N VAL A 159 -11.39 -2.43 -3.45
CA VAL A 159 -10.93 -3.42 -4.43
C VAL A 159 -12.13 -3.90 -5.25
N LEU A 160 -12.00 -3.87 -6.55
CA LEU A 160 -13.07 -4.17 -7.47
C LEU A 160 -12.76 -5.44 -8.29
N ALA A 161 -13.78 -6.28 -8.46
CA ALA A 161 -13.78 -7.33 -9.48
C ALA A 161 -14.98 -7.09 -10.42
N ILE A 162 -14.75 -6.36 -11.50
CA ILE A 162 -15.83 -5.85 -12.36
C ILE A 162 -15.61 -6.28 -13.81
N ASN A 163 -16.62 -6.94 -14.38
CA ASN A 163 -16.67 -7.20 -15.81
C ASN A 163 -16.95 -5.90 -16.58
N VAL A 164 -16.11 -5.61 -17.58
CA VAL A 164 -16.18 -4.38 -18.38
C VAL A 164 -16.69 -4.66 -19.79
N TRP A 165 -17.88 -5.27 -19.90
CA TRP A 165 -18.51 -5.57 -21.18
C TRP A 165 -19.23 -4.38 -21.80
N GLN A 166 -19.87 -3.56 -20.96
CA GLN A 166 -20.69 -2.44 -21.39
C GLN A 166 -19.88 -1.14 -21.37
N GLN A 167 -20.11 -0.27 -22.35
CA GLN A 167 -19.43 1.02 -22.42
C GLN A 167 -19.78 1.90 -21.21
N SER A 168 -21.04 1.87 -20.74
CA SER A 168 -21.47 2.61 -19.55
C SER A 168 -20.68 2.26 -18.28
N ILE A 169 -20.30 0.99 -18.11
CA ILE A 169 -19.44 0.56 -16.99
C ILE A 169 -18.02 1.08 -17.16
N ILE A 170 -17.47 1.10 -18.39
CA ILE A 170 -16.15 1.66 -18.65
C ILE A 170 -16.14 3.16 -18.32
N ASP A 171 -17.14 3.91 -18.79
CA ASP A 171 -17.28 5.34 -18.52
C ASP A 171 -17.43 5.62 -17.03
N ALA A 172 -18.18 4.77 -16.32
CA ALA A 172 -18.32 4.85 -14.87
C ALA A 172 -17.00 4.58 -14.14
N ILE A 173 -16.17 3.63 -14.58
CA ILE A 173 -14.85 3.37 -13.99
C ILE A 173 -13.89 4.54 -14.24
N ILE A 174 -13.96 5.21 -15.39
CA ILE A 174 -13.16 6.42 -15.65
C ILE A 174 -13.53 7.50 -14.62
N ARG A 175 -14.81 7.77 -14.44
CA ARG A 175 -15.32 8.74 -13.46
C ARG A 175 -14.99 8.31 -12.01
N LEU A 176 -15.04 7.02 -11.70
CA LEU A 176 -14.58 6.50 -10.41
C LEU A 176 -13.12 6.86 -10.13
N THR A 177 -12.26 6.81 -11.14
CA THR A 177 -10.84 7.18 -10.99
C THR A 177 -10.68 8.64 -10.55
N ASP A 178 -11.50 9.53 -11.08
CA ASP A 178 -11.51 10.95 -10.68
C ASP A 178 -12.09 11.13 -9.27
N LEU A 179 -13.18 10.44 -8.93
CA LEU A 179 -13.72 10.43 -7.56
C LEU A 179 -12.69 9.91 -6.54
N CYS A 180 -11.95 8.86 -6.87
CA CYS A 180 -10.87 8.37 -6.00
C CYS A 180 -9.82 9.45 -5.69
N ARG A 181 -9.47 10.28 -6.68
CA ARG A 181 -8.54 11.41 -6.49
C ARG A 181 -9.16 12.51 -5.65
N GLU A 182 -10.42 12.85 -5.88
CA GLU A 182 -11.18 13.86 -5.14
C GLU A 182 -11.28 13.51 -3.65
N TYR A 183 -11.67 12.28 -3.34
CA TYR A 183 -11.82 11.83 -1.95
C TYR A 183 -10.51 11.32 -1.31
N GLY A 184 -9.42 11.23 -2.09
CA GLY A 184 -8.13 10.77 -1.60
C GLY A 184 -8.10 9.30 -1.17
N LYS A 185 -8.98 8.46 -1.72
CA LYS A 185 -9.12 7.03 -1.43
C LYS A 185 -8.93 6.20 -2.70
N PRO A 186 -7.99 5.24 -2.73
CA PRO A 186 -7.69 4.47 -3.94
C PRO A 186 -8.70 3.36 -4.20
N ALA A 187 -8.80 2.98 -5.47
CA ALA A 187 -9.43 1.75 -5.92
C ALA A 187 -8.44 0.91 -6.73
N ALA A 188 -8.32 -0.38 -6.42
CA ALA A 188 -7.61 -1.35 -7.25
C ALA A 188 -8.63 -2.18 -8.02
N ILE A 189 -8.47 -2.27 -9.34
CA ILE A 189 -9.49 -2.82 -10.23
C ILE A 189 -8.96 -4.06 -10.91
N TYR A 190 -9.57 -5.20 -10.62
CA TYR A 190 -9.44 -6.42 -11.40
C TYR A 190 -10.61 -6.55 -12.36
N THR A 191 -10.33 -6.86 -13.61
CA THR A 191 -11.39 -7.13 -14.60
C THR A 191 -11.29 -8.58 -15.05
N PRO A 192 -12.26 -9.45 -14.70
CA PRO A 192 -12.29 -10.85 -15.10
C PRO A 192 -12.64 -10.99 -16.60
N ASN A 193 -11.78 -10.43 -17.44
CA ASN A 193 -11.90 -10.38 -18.88
C ASN A 193 -10.65 -10.94 -19.56
N SER A 194 -10.68 -11.06 -20.91
CA SER A 194 -9.46 -11.44 -21.64
C SER A 194 -8.36 -10.42 -21.47
N ILE A 195 -7.10 -10.85 -21.60
CA ILE A 195 -5.93 -9.97 -21.46
C ILE A 195 -5.98 -8.80 -22.46
N GLU A 196 -6.50 -9.04 -23.67
CA GLU A 196 -6.67 -8.01 -24.71
C GLU A 196 -7.62 -6.91 -24.22
N ARG A 197 -8.71 -7.30 -23.54
CA ARG A 197 -9.68 -6.33 -22.99
C ARG A 197 -9.08 -5.55 -21.84
N VAL A 198 -8.34 -6.18 -20.94
CA VAL A 198 -7.61 -5.53 -19.84
C VAL A 198 -6.62 -4.52 -20.39
N LEU A 199 -5.84 -4.90 -21.39
CA LEU A 199 -4.87 -4.01 -22.06
C LEU A 199 -5.56 -2.86 -22.78
N HIS A 200 -6.70 -3.11 -23.43
CA HIS A 200 -7.48 -2.07 -24.11
C HIS A 200 -7.98 -1.01 -23.12
N VAL A 201 -8.60 -1.43 -22.00
CA VAL A 201 -9.10 -0.54 -20.96
C VAL A 201 -7.95 0.28 -20.34
N ARG A 202 -6.83 -0.36 -20.08
CA ARG A 202 -5.65 0.30 -19.51
C ARG A 202 -5.06 1.35 -20.45
N ARG A 203 -4.88 1.01 -21.74
CA ARG A 203 -4.21 1.89 -22.73
C ARG A 203 -5.07 3.08 -23.13
N ASN A 204 -6.37 2.84 -23.33
CA ASN A 204 -7.25 3.86 -23.87
C ASN A 204 -7.88 4.76 -22.81
N PHE A 205 -8.01 4.27 -21.58
CA PHE A 205 -8.73 4.99 -20.53
C PHE A 205 -7.88 5.28 -19.28
N GLY A 206 -6.62 4.86 -19.25
CA GLY A 206 -5.72 5.11 -18.11
C GLY A 206 -6.15 4.42 -16.81
N ILE A 207 -7.06 3.46 -16.87
CA ILE A 207 -7.58 2.73 -15.70
C ILE A 207 -6.50 1.78 -15.18
N PRO A 208 -6.18 1.77 -13.88
CA PRO A 208 -5.19 0.86 -13.28
C PRO A 208 -5.76 -0.56 -13.12
N ALA A 209 -6.16 -1.17 -14.24
CA ALA A 209 -6.65 -2.53 -14.25
C ALA A 209 -5.51 -3.53 -14.06
N PHE A 210 -5.70 -4.48 -13.14
CA PHE A 210 -4.79 -5.58 -12.85
C PHE A 210 -5.25 -6.86 -13.57
N GLU A 211 -4.29 -7.75 -13.82
CA GLU A 211 -4.54 -8.96 -14.61
C GLU A 211 -5.08 -10.10 -13.75
N THR A 212 -4.81 -10.04 -12.43
CA THR A 212 -5.31 -11.02 -11.46
C THR A 212 -5.86 -10.34 -10.21
N PRO A 213 -6.77 -10.98 -9.47
CA PRO A 213 -7.28 -10.45 -8.20
C PRO A 213 -6.16 -10.32 -7.15
N GLU A 214 -5.15 -11.23 -7.19
CA GLU A 214 -3.97 -11.16 -6.32
C GLU A 214 -3.16 -9.89 -6.56
N GLU A 215 -2.97 -9.50 -7.82
CA GLU A 215 -2.28 -8.26 -8.16
C GLU A 215 -3.04 -7.02 -7.68
N ALA A 216 -4.37 -7.00 -7.83
CA ALA A 216 -5.21 -5.89 -7.37
C ALA A 216 -5.11 -5.70 -5.84
N VAL A 217 -5.28 -6.77 -5.08
CA VAL A 217 -5.10 -6.74 -3.61
C VAL A 217 -3.67 -6.35 -3.25
N ARG A 218 -2.68 -6.94 -3.92
CA ARG A 218 -1.27 -6.64 -3.68
C ARG A 218 -0.91 -5.18 -3.93
N ALA A 219 -1.53 -4.53 -4.90
CA ALA A 219 -1.33 -3.11 -5.19
C ALA A 219 -1.80 -2.23 -4.02
N LEU A 220 -2.94 -2.52 -3.41
CA LEU A 220 -3.40 -1.84 -2.19
C LEU A 220 -2.46 -2.06 -1.02
N VAL A 221 -1.98 -3.29 -0.81
CA VAL A 221 -1.00 -3.62 0.24
C VAL A 221 0.30 -2.84 0.06
N VAL A 222 0.82 -2.75 -1.17
CA VAL A 222 2.05 -2.00 -1.50
C VAL A 222 1.82 -0.50 -1.29
N SER A 223 0.67 0.03 -1.68
CA SER A 223 0.28 1.43 -1.48
C SER A 223 0.18 1.77 0.02
N HIS A 224 -0.51 0.95 0.82
CA HIS A 224 -0.61 1.13 2.26
C HIS A 224 0.75 1.03 2.95
N ARG A 225 1.57 0.06 2.57
CA ARG A 225 2.93 -0.09 3.12
C ARG A 225 3.78 1.16 2.86
N TYR A 226 3.68 1.75 1.67
CA TYR A 226 4.34 3.01 1.36
C TYR A 226 3.88 4.12 2.31
N HIS A 227 2.56 4.28 2.52
CA HIS A 227 2.02 5.26 3.46
C HIS A 227 2.58 5.08 4.88
N VAL A 228 2.53 3.86 5.42
CA VAL A 228 3.04 3.55 6.78
C VAL A 228 4.53 3.90 6.92
N ILE A 229 5.33 3.62 5.89
CA ILE A 229 6.76 3.96 5.89
C ILE A 229 6.95 5.48 5.89
N GLN A 230 6.23 6.23 5.06
CA GLN A 230 6.34 7.69 5.00
C GLN A 230 5.86 8.37 6.28
N SER A 231 4.77 7.91 6.87
CA SER A 231 4.26 8.43 8.14
C SER A 231 5.29 8.27 9.29
N LYS A 232 5.99 7.14 9.35
CA LYS A 232 7.06 6.92 10.33
C LYS A 232 8.27 7.83 10.11
N LYS A 233 8.59 8.17 8.86
CA LYS A 233 9.69 9.11 8.56
C LYS A 233 9.36 10.53 9.05
N SER A 234 8.15 11.01 8.84
CA SER A 234 7.73 12.35 9.25
C SER A 234 7.81 12.51 10.78
N VAL A 235 7.35 11.51 11.54
CA VAL A 235 7.42 11.50 13.00
C VAL A 235 8.88 11.53 13.50
N ASN A 236 9.76 10.73 12.91
CA ASN A 236 11.17 10.69 13.30
C ASN A 236 11.93 11.96 12.88
N GLY A 237 11.59 12.56 11.75
CA GLY A 237 12.13 13.84 11.31
C GLY A 237 11.80 14.96 12.30
N SER A 238 10.56 15.07 12.74
CA SER A 238 10.11 16.06 13.72
C SER A 238 10.78 15.89 15.08
N ARG A 239 10.97 14.65 15.55
CA ARG A 239 11.70 14.37 16.80
C ARG A 239 13.17 14.78 16.74
N ASN A 240 13.86 14.55 15.62
CA ASN A 240 15.25 14.93 15.43
C ASN A 240 15.42 16.46 15.35
N THR A 241 14.47 17.18 14.78
CA THR A 241 14.45 18.65 14.74
C THR A 241 14.25 19.20 16.16
N MET A 242 13.27 18.71 16.92
CA MET A 242 13.04 19.13 18.30
C MET A 242 14.22 18.84 19.23
N MET A 243 14.98 17.75 19.02
CA MET A 243 16.18 17.46 19.80
C MET A 243 17.38 18.35 19.40
N ARG A 244 17.46 18.79 18.14
CA ARG A 244 18.47 19.76 17.71
C ARG A 244 18.20 21.14 18.29
N ASP A 245 16.97 21.59 18.30
CA ASP A 245 16.58 22.90 18.83
C ASP A 245 16.79 22.98 20.35
N LYS A 246 16.54 21.89 21.09
CA LYS A 246 16.85 21.81 22.54
C LYS A 246 18.35 21.80 22.86
N LYS A 247 19.22 21.42 21.93
CA LYS A 247 20.69 21.53 22.11
C LYS A 247 21.22 22.93 21.84
N PHE A 248 20.45 23.82 21.25
CA PHE A 248 20.87 25.20 20.91
C PHE A 248 20.37 26.25 21.92
N THR A 249 19.43 25.92 22.80
CA THR A 249 19.08 26.74 23.98
C THR A 249 19.90 26.28 25.17
N GLY A 250 21.19 26.63 25.16
CA GLY A 250 22.10 26.35 26.24
C GLY A 250 21.87 27.28 27.42
N ASP A 251 20.99 26.94 28.31
CA ASP A 251 21.04 27.42 29.69
C ASP A 251 22.08 26.59 30.45
N LYS A 252 23.18 27.22 30.80
CA LYS A 252 24.15 26.69 31.76
C LYS A 252 23.46 26.59 33.12
N PRO A 253 23.45 25.44 33.79
CA PRO A 253 23.08 25.40 35.20
C PRO A 253 24.24 26.03 36.02
N VAL A 254 23.89 27.06 36.75
CA VAL A 254 24.70 27.63 37.82
C VAL A 254 24.67 26.62 38.99
N GLY A 255 25.89 26.21 39.39
CA GLY A 255 26.28 25.72 40.70
C GLY A 255 25.53 24.49 41.24
N ALA A 256 26.23 23.38 41.31
CA ALA A 256 26.00 22.36 42.34
C ALA A 256 27.33 21.66 42.67
N ASP A 257 27.56 21.68 43.90
CA ASP A 257 28.52 21.20 44.85
C ASP A 257 29.09 19.79 44.61
N ASP A 258 30.37 19.65 44.81
CA ASP A 258 31.12 18.41 44.88
C ASP A 258 30.75 17.63 46.14
N THR A 259 30.08 16.51 46.03
CA THR A 259 30.19 15.44 47.04
C THR A 259 30.27 14.08 46.33
N MET A 260 31.47 13.53 46.41
CA MET A 260 31.79 12.15 46.03
C MET A 260 31.00 11.13 46.85
N ILE A 261 30.48 10.12 46.18
CA ILE A 261 30.23 8.79 46.76
C ILE A 261 30.79 7.73 45.79
N PRO A 262 31.75 6.90 46.23
CA PRO A 262 32.30 5.82 45.42
C PRO A 262 31.53 4.52 45.58
N GLY A 263 31.46 3.75 44.51
CA GLY A 263 31.20 2.32 44.56
C GLY A 263 29.92 1.87 43.85
N MET A 264 30.10 1.33 42.66
CA MET A 264 29.59 0.04 42.15
C MET A 264 29.83 -0.07 40.65
N VAL A 265 30.98 -0.65 40.35
CA VAL A 265 31.25 -1.30 39.07
C VAL A 265 31.07 -2.79 39.37
N GLU A 266 30.07 -3.43 38.76
CA GLU A 266 30.12 -4.87 38.44
C GLU A 266 29.05 -5.27 37.44
N SER A 267 29.52 -5.83 36.34
CA SER A 267 29.00 -6.92 35.52
C SER A 267 27.68 -6.73 34.76
N VAL A 268 27.83 -6.46 33.46
CA VAL A 268 26.93 -7.01 32.44
C VAL A 268 27.79 -7.55 31.30
N ASP A 269 28.40 -8.69 31.55
CA ASP A 269 28.92 -9.60 30.54
C ASP A 269 28.50 -11.02 30.94
N GLN A 270 27.36 -11.47 30.48
CA GLN A 270 26.92 -12.89 30.38
C GLN A 270 25.49 -12.96 29.93
N ALA A 271 25.27 -13.07 28.63
CA ALA A 271 24.14 -13.76 28.00
C ALA A 271 24.28 -13.73 26.46
N ILE A 272 25.25 -14.49 25.94
CA ILE A 272 25.18 -15.04 24.58
C ILE A 272 25.87 -16.42 24.66
N GLU A 273 25.07 -17.46 24.80
CA GLU A 273 25.26 -18.78 24.21
C GLU A 273 23.99 -19.19 23.51
#